data_7f4cec0bf571655cfb785998a3d7dba0
#
_entry.id   7f4cec0bf571655cfb785998a3d7dba0
#
_cell.length_a   1.000
_cell.length_b   1.000
_cell.length_c   1.000
_cell.angle_alpha   90.00
_cell.angle_beta   90.00
_cell.angle_gamma   90.00
#
_symmetry.space_group_name_H-M   'P 1'
#
loop_
_entity.id
_entity.type
_entity.pdbx_description
1 polymer ?
#
loop_
_entity_poly.entity_id
_entity_poly.type
_entity_poly.pdbx_seq_one_letter_code
_entity_poly.pdbx_strand_id
1 'polypeptide(L)'
;EDEAFEEVLNEFKAKKGVKLDTELTAEDLAKLTEEFKAVVKRETGMDFPQDPYKQLEYAIRAVFNSWNSKRAIDYRRREHIPDTLGTAVNIVTMVFGNMGDDSGTGVAFTRDPQTGEKVIFGEYLLNAQGEDVVAGIRNTTKIENLKNDIPEAYETFIEIAQKLEKHFRDMQDVEFTIERGKLWMLQTRTGKRSAKAAIKIAYDM
;
A
#
# COMPACT_ATOMS: atom_id res chain seq x y z
N GLU A 1 3.17 -20.51 -0.10
CA GLU A 1 4.48 -19.80 -0.24
C GLU A 1 4.65 -18.78 0.90
N ASP A 2 3.59 -18.03 1.26
CA ASP A 2 3.66 -17.04 2.35
C ASP A 2 3.80 -17.71 3.73
N GLU A 3 3.19 -18.87 3.93
CA GLU A 3 3.22 -19.64 5.18
C GLU A 3 4.65 -19.98 5.63
N ALA A 4 5.56 -20.29 4.70
CA ALA A 4 6.94 -20.66 5.04
C ALA A 4 7.77 -19.47 5.58
N PHE A 5 7.49 -18.25 5.11
CA PHE A 5 8.12 -17.04 5.63
C PHE A 5 7.54 -16.63 6.99
N GLU A 6 6.22 -16.73 7.13
CA GLU A 6 5.56 -16.49 8.41
C GLU A 6 6.03 -17.44 9.52
N GLU A 7 6.20 -18.73 9.20
CA GLU A 7 6.73 -19.72 10.14
C GLU A 7 8.10 -19.30 10.66
N VAL A 8 9.03 -18.96 9.75
CA VAL A 8 10.39 -18.52 10.11
C VAL A 8 10.36 -17.22 10.92
N LEU A 9 9.53 -16.24 10.55
CA LEU A 9 9.36 -15.00 11.31
C LEU A 9 8.86 -15.27 12.72
N ASN A 10 7.84 -16.11 12.87
CA ASN A 10 7.26 -16.44 14.17
C ASN A 10 8.23 -17.23 15.04
N GLU A 11 8.97 -18.18 14.48
CA GLU A 11 10.03 -18.86 15.20
C GLU A 11 11.14 -17.91 15.66
N PHE A 12 11.53 -16.97 14.80
CA PHE A 12 12.56 -15.99 15.12
C PHE A 12 12.11 -15.08 16.27
N LYS A 13 10.86 -14.57 16.21
CA LYS A 13 10.25 -13.79 17.30
C LYS A 13 10.20 -14.57 18.61
N ALA A 14 9.78 -15.84 18.56
CA ALA A 14 9.73 -16.70 19.73
C ALA A 14 11.11 -16.92 20.36
N LYS A 15 12.17 -17.14 19.55
CA LYS A 15 13.57 -17.26 20.03
C LYS A 15 14.06 -15.97 20.71
N LYS A 16 13.58 -14.81 20.25
CA LYS A 16 13.92 -13.49 20.79
C LYS A 16 13.06 -13.09 21.99
N GLY A 17 11.93 -13.77 22.23
CA GLY A 17 10.98 -13.43 23.28
C GLY A 17 10.15 -12.18 23.00
N VAL A 18 10.01 -11.80 21.72
CA VAL A 18 9.21 -10.65 21.27
C VAL A 18 7.91 -11.12 20.62
N LYS A 19 6.91 -10.26 20.57
CA LYS A 19 5.59 -10.57 19.98
C LYS A 19 5.31 -9.79 18.71
N LEU A 20 5.76 -8.54 18.65
CA LEU A 20 5.50 -7.63 17.53
C LEU A 20 6.74 -7.52 16.64
N ASP A 21 6.53 -7.34 15.35
CA ASP A 21 7.60 -7.14 14.36
C ASP A 21 8.39 -5.85 14.64
N THR A 22 7.72 -4.84 15.19
CA THR A 22 8.31 -3.56 15.59
C THR A 22 9.29 -3.66 16.77
N GLU A 23 9.31 -4.78 17.48
CA GLU A 23 10.25 -5.04 18.57
C GLU A 23 11.57 -5.66 18.07
N LEU A 24 11.64 -6.06 16.79
CA LEU A 24 12.85 -6.56 16.17
C LEU A 24 13.82 -5.41 15.86
N THR A 25 15.08 -5.60 16.21
CA THR A 25 16.14 -4.63 15.90
C THR A 25 16.61 -4.75 14.43
N ALA A 26 17.34 -3.75 13.94
CA ALA A 26 17.97 -3.82 12.61
C ALA A 26 18.89 -5.04 12.46
N GLU A 27 19.62 -5.41 13.52
CA GLU A 27 20.48 -6.61 13.53
C GLU A 27 19.65 -7.90 13.45
N ASP A 28 18.50 -7.93 14.10
CA ASP A 28 17.58 -9.08 14.04
C ASP A 28 17.00 -9.23 12.64
N LEU A 29 16.57 -8.13 12.03
CA LEU A 29 16.06 -8.11 10.65
C LEU A 29 17.13 -8.54 9.63
N ALA A 30 18.39 -8.15 9.84
CA ALA A 30 19.50 -8.60 9.00
C ALA A 30 19.67 -10.13 9.05
N LYS A 31 19.60 -10.72 10.27
CA LYS A 31 19.68 -12.19 10.44
C LYS A 31 18.47 -12.88 9.84
N LEU A 32 17.28 -12.37 10.08
CA LEU A 32 16.03 -12.88 9.53
C LEU A 32 16.04 -12.88 7.99
N THR A 33 16.64 -11.84 7.38
CA THR A 33 16.80 -11.76 5.93
C THR A 33 17.62 -12.92 5.38
N GLU A 34 18.69 -13.37 6.07
CA GLU A 34 19.46 -14.53 5.65
C GLU A 34 18.66 -15.83 5.81
N GLU A 35 17.85 -15.95 6.86
CA GLU A 35 16.93 -17.10 7.01
C GLU A 35 15.88 -17.13 5.89
N PHE A 36 15.32 -15.99 5.49
CA PHE A 36 14.40 -15.89 4.35
C PHE A 36 15.06 -16.27 3.02
N LYS A 37 16.32 -15.91 2.78
CA LYS A 37 17.06 -16.37 1.60
C LYS A 37 17.21 -17.90 1.60
N ALA A 38 17.44 -18.51 2.76
CA ALA A 38 17.49 -19.96 2.90
C ALA A 38 16.13 -20.62 2.60
N VAL A 39 15.00 -19.98 2.99
CA VAL A 39 13.66 -20.44 2.58
C VAL A 39 13.51 -20.42 1.08
N VAL A 40 13.88 -19.33 0.41
CA VAL A 40 13.81 -19.26 -1.07
C VAL A 40 14.59 -20.39 -1.70
N LYS A 41 15.82 -20.65 -1.24
CA LYS A 41 16.65 -21.74 -1.76
C LYS A 41 16.03 -23.11 -1.53
N ARG A 42 15.44 -23.33 -0.36
CA ARG A 42 14.77 -24.59 -0.03
C ARG A 42 13.55 -24.84 -0.91
N GLU A 43 12.71 -23.83 -1.12
CA GLU A 43 11.46 -23.96 -1.85
C GLU A 43 11.66 -23.96 -3.39
N THR A 44 12.65 -23.22 -3.89
CA THR A 44 12.85 -23.05 -5.34
C THR A 44 14.06 -23.80 -5.90
N GLY A 45 14.96 -24.26 -5.05
CA GLY A 45 16.25 -24.83 -5.45
C GLY A 45 17.28 -23.80 -5.93
N MET A 46 16.92 -22.51 -5.92
CA MET A 46 17.77 -21.41 -6.42
C MET A 46 18.10 -20.42 -5.31
N ASP A 47 19.30 -19.84 -5.36
CA ASP A 47 19.65 -18.75 -4.47
C ASP A 47 18.88 -17.48 -4.86
N PHE A 48 18.44 -16.72 -3.87
CA PHE A 48 17.81 -15.41 -4.12
C PHE A 48 18.85 -14.45 -4.72
N PRO A 49 18.62 -13.89 -5.91
CA PRO A 49 19.63 -13.09 -6.60
C PRO A 49 19.98 -11.84 -5.78
N GLN A 50 21.27 -11.53 -5.69
CA GLN A 50 21.77 -10.34 -4.99
C GLN A 50 21.97 -9.14 -5.93
N ASP A 51 21.90 -9.36 -7.25
CA ASP A 51 21.89 -8.29 -8.26
C ASP A 51 20.49 -7.65 -8.32
N PRO A 52 20.35 -6.34 -8.04
CA PRO A 52 19.06 -5.65 -8.04
C PRO A 52 18.36 -5.67 -9.41
N TYR A 53 19.10 -5.69 -10.51
CA TYR A 53 18.49 -5.81 -11.84
C TYR A 53 17.91 -7.21 -12.09
N LYS A 54 18.52 -8.23 -11.54
CA LYS A 54 17.96 -9.59 -11.56
C LYS A 54 16.71 -9.71 -10.69
N GLN A 55 16.70 -9.08 -9.52
CA GLN A 55 15.50 -9.00 -8.67
C GLN A 55 14.37 -8.29 -9.41
N LEU A 56 14.66 -7.16 -10.05
CA LEU A 56 13.69 -6.41 -10.85
C LEU A 56 13.14 -7.24 -12.01
N GLU A 57 14.00 -7.95 -12.75
CA GLU A 57 13.58 -8.86 -13.83
C GLU A 57 12.59 -9.92 -13.32
N TYR A 58 12.88 -10.54 -12.18
CA TYR A 58 12.00 -11.55 -11.58
C TYR A 58 10.68 -10.95 -11.10
N ALA A 59 10.70 -9.77 -10.49
CA ALA A 59 9.50 -9.05 -10.07
C ALA A 59 8.60 -8.72 -11.27
N ILE A 60 9.17 -8.19 -12.35
CA ILE A 60 8.44 -7.89 -13.60
C ILE A 60 7.80 -9.18 -14.17
N ARG A 61 8.57 -10.26 -14.26
CA ARG A 61 8.05 -11.56 -14.73
C ARG A 61 6.91 -12.08 -13.85
N ALA A 62 7.05 -11.94 -12.53
CA ALA A 62 6.02 -12.37 -11.58
C ALA A 62 4.71 -11.59 -11.79
N VAL A 63 4.78 -10.27 -11.99
CA VAL A 63 3.59 -9.45 -12.28
C VAL A 63 2.94 -9.87 -13.60
N PHE A 64 3.69 -10.05 -14.68
CA PHE A 64 3.10 -10.53 -15.93
C PHE A 64 2.50 -11.93 -15.81
N ASN A 65 3.15 -12.84 -15.10
CA ASN A 65 2.64 -14.19 -14.88
C ASN A 65 1.37 -14.19 -14.02
N SER A 66 1.22 -13.25 -13.09
CA SER A 66 0.05 -13.15 -12.21
C SER A 66 -1.27 -12.94 -12.98
N TRP A 67 -1.21 -12.40 -14.20
CA TRP A 67 -2.36 -12.29 -15.11
C TRP A 67 -3.02 -13.64 -15.39
N ASN A 68 -2.23 -14.71 -15.43
CA ASN A 68 -2.68 -16.07 -15.71
C ASN A 68 -2.94 -16.90 -14.44
N SER A 69 -2.88 -16.28 -13.26
CA SER A 69 -3.25 -16.96 -12.02
C SER A 69 -4.75 -17.29 -12.00
N LYS A 70 -5.12 -18.37 -11.32
CA LYS A 70 -6.52 -18.77 -11.18
C LYS A 70 -7.38 -17.62 -10.63
N ARG A 71 -6.89 -16.93 -9.59
CA ARG A 71 -7.58 -15.79 -8.97
C ARG A 71 -7.84 -14.66 -9.99
N ALA A 72 -6.86 -14.31 -10.81
CA ALA A 72 -7.00 -13.27 -11.82
C ALA A 72 -7.97 -13.67 -12.94
N ILE A 73 -7.92 -14.92 -13.38
CA ILE A 73 -8.83 -15.47 -14.39
C ILE A 73 -10.28 -15.46 -13.87
N ASP A 74 -10.52 -15.93 -12.64
CA ASP A 74 -11.84 -15.97 -12.05
C ASP A 74 -12.40 -14.55 -11.84
N TYR A 75 -11.56 -13.61 -11.43
CA TYR A 75 -11.92 -12.20 -11.32
C TYR A 75 -12.33 -11.60 -12.67
N ARG A 76 -11.51 -11.77 -13.72
CA ARG A 76 -11.83 -11.27 -15.06
C ARG A 76 -13.16 -11.82 -15.59
N ARG A 77 -13.41 -13.11 -15.41
CA ARG A 77 -14.69 -13.73 -15.80
C ARG A 77 -15.88 -13.09 -15.09
N ARG A 78 -15.75 -12.86 -13.79
CA ARG A 78 -16.82 -12.23 -12.99
C ARG A 78 -17.08 -10.79 -13.42
N GLU A 79 -16.03 -10.02 -13.67
CA GLU A 79 -16.12 -8.61 -14.01
C GLU A 79 -16.23 -8.36 -15.54
N HIS A 80 -16.38 -9.43 -16.35
CA HIS A 80 -16.47 -9.36 -17.81
C HIS A 80 -15.29 -8.62 -18.49
N ILE A 81 -14.08 -8.77 -17.95
CA ILE A 81 -12.84 -8.19 -18.49
C ILE A 81 -12.28 -9.15 -19.56
N PRO A 82 -12.02 -8.68 -20.79
CA PRO A 82 -11.46 -9.52 -21.85
C PRO A 82 -10.05 -10.05 -21.51
N ASP A 83 -9.81 -11.34 -21.75
CA ASP A 83 -8.48 -11.95 -21.55
C ASP A 83 -7.40 -11.34 -22.47
N THR A 84 -7.83 -10.74 -23.58
CA THR A 84 -6.93 -10.08 -24.56
C THR A 84 -6.40 -8.73 -24.10
N LEU A 85 -6.94 -8.16 -22.99
CA LEU A 85 -6.52 -6.85 -22.50
C LEU A 85 -5.06 -6.86 -22.01
N GLY A 86 -4.64 -7.93 -21.34
CA GLY A 86 -3.31 -8.04 -20.74
C GLY A 86 -3.15 -7.20 -19.48
N THR A 87 -1.93 -7.12 -19.00
CA THR A 87 -1.54 -6.31 -17.82
C THR A 87 -0.28 -5.52 -18.11
N ALA A 88 -0.02 -4.51 -17.27
CA ALA A 88 1.19 -3.70 -17.33
C ALA A 88 1.92 -3.72 -15.98
N VAL A 89 3.17 -3.30 -16.00
CA VAL A 89 4.02 -3.17 -14.80
C VAL A 89 4.45 -1.73 -14.67
N ASN A 90 4.20 -1.13 -13.50
CA ASN A 90 4.74 0.17 -13.12
C ASN A 90 5.91 -0.03 -12.16
N ILE A 91 7.04 0.60 -12.47
CA ILE A 91 8.22 0.64 -11.59
C ILE A 91 8.21 2.00 -10.92
N VAL A 92 8.03 2.00 -9.60
CA VAL A 92 7.96 3.22 -8.80
C VAL A 92 9.03 3.24 -7.74
N THR A 93 9.44 4.42 -7.31
CA THR A 93 10.35 4.59 -6.17
C THR A 93 9.70 3.99 -4.92
N MET A 94 10.45 3.15 -4.20
CA MET A 94 10.04 2.67 -2.89
C MET A 94 10.23 3.78 -1.86
N VAL A 95 9.19 4.06 -1.10
CA VAL A 95 9.16 5.07 -0.05
C VAL A 95 8.69 4.46 1.27
N PHE A 96 9.20 4.99 2.39
CA PHE A 96 9.02 4.38 3.70
C PHE A 96 8.32 5.33 4.66
N GLY A 97 7.13 4.97 5.10
CA GLY A 97 6.36 5.71 6.10
C GLY A 97 6.80 5.46 7.55
N ASN A 98 7.77 4.58 7.77
CA ASN A 98 8.29 4.20 9.09
C ASN A 98 9.70 4.76 9.37
N MET A 99 10.02 5.94 8.83
CA MET A 99 11.32 6.59 9.00
C MET A 99 11.40 7.55 10.20
N GLY A 100 10.36 7.61 11.02
CA GLY A 100 10.27 8.49 12.20
C GLY A 100 8.94 9.24 12.28
N ASP A 101 8.88 10.20 13.19
CA ASP A 101 7.63 10.94 13.50
C ASP A 101 7.21 11.93 12.38
N ASP A 102 8.10 12.24 11.47
CA ASP A 102 7.85 13.03 10.26
C ASP A 102 7.47 12.18 9.03
N SER A 103 7.24 10.91 9.26
CA SER A 103 6.90 9.91 8.24
C SER A 103 5.61 9.20 8.62
N GLY A 104 4.90 8.68 7.62
CA GLY A 104 3.63 8.00 7.84
C GLY A 104 3.05 7.43 6.56
N THR A 105 1.91 6.78 6.67
CA THR A 105 1.16 6.25 5.54
C THR A 105 -0.33 6.39 5.78
N GLY A 106 -1.13 6.43 4.73
CA GLY A 106 -2.57 6.56 4.89
C GLY A 106 -3.36 6.27 3.62
N VAL A 107 -4.65 6.22 3.82
CA VAL A 107 -5.66 6.04 2.79
C VAL A 107 -6.73 7.10 2.94
N ALA A 108 -7.19 7.67 1.84
CA ALA A 108 -8.22 8.69 1.90
C ALA A 108 -9.06 8.75 0.63
N PHE A 109 -10.29 9.18 0.80
CA PHE A 109 -11.18 9.60 -0.28
C PHE A 109 -11.12 11.12 -0.44
N THR A 110 -11.17 11.59 -1.66
CA THR A 110 -11.21 13.03 -1.96
C THR A 110 -12.55 13.69 -1.55
N ARG A 111 -13.54 12.86 -1.24
CA ARG A 111 -14.86 13.25 -0.70
C ARG A 111 -15.36 12.25 0.32
N ASP A 112 -16.31 12.63 1.15
CA ASP A 112 -17.03 11.70 2.01
C ASP A 112 -17.76 10.63 1.15
N PRO A 113 -17.41 9.34 1.27
CA PRO A 113 -17.99 8.27 0.46
C PRO A 113 -19.45 7.96 0.81
N GLN A 114 -19.95 8.45 1.95
CA GLN A 114 -21.34 8.23 2.38
C GLN A 114 -22.26 9.36 1.93
N THR A 115 -21.79 10.60 2.00
CA THR A 115 -22.62 11.78 1.74
C THR A 115 -22.32 12.45 0.40
N GLY A 116 -21.11 12.30 -0.15
CA GLY A 116 -20.62 12.98 -1.34
C GLY A 116 -20.14 14.42 -1.07
N GLU A 117 -20.12 14.84 0.19
CA GLU A 117 -19.63 16.18 0.55
C GLU A 117 -18.15 16.33 0.22
N LYS A 118 -17.78 17.56 -0.20
CA LYS A 118 -16.41 17.89 -0.60
C LYS A 118 -15.51 18.12 0.62
N VAL A 119 -15.35 17.05 1.41
CA VAL A 119 -14.44 16.98 2.54
C VAL A 119 -13.58 15.73 2.38
N ILE A 120 -12.28 15.86 2.62
CA ILE A 120 -11.37 14.69 2.61
C ILE A 120 -11.77 13.74 3.74
N PHE A 121 -11.94 12.48 3.39
CA PHE A 121 -12.34 11.45 4.33
C PHE A 121 -11.30 10.32 4.32
N GLY A 122 -10.63 10.08 5.43
CA GLY A 122 -9.60 9.06 5.48
C GLY A 122 -8.86 9.02 6.80
N GLU A 123 -7.83 8.22 6.82
CA GLU A 123 -7.04 7.95 8.00
C GLU A 123 -5.57 7.70 7.65
N TYR A 124 -4.71 7.96 8.61
CA TYR A 124 -3.27 7.78 8.50
C TYR A 124 -2.67 7.26 9.82
N LEU A 125 -1.46 6.75 9.71
CA LEU A 125 -0.59 6.40 10.84
C LEU A 125 0.78 7.05 10.67
N LEU A 126 1.28 7.67 11.70
CA LEU A 126 2.68 8.10 11.77
C LEU A 126 3.60 6.91 12.06
N ASN A 127 4.82 7.00 11.57
CA ASN A 127 5.85 5.99 11.74
C ASN A 127 5.32 4.56 11.47
N ALA A 128 4.75 4.36 10.28
CA ALA A 128 4.04 3.14 9.90
C ALA A 128 4.17 2.84 8.41
N GLN A 129 3.97 1.59 8.04
CA GLN A 129 3.83 1.13 6.66
C GLN A 129 2.37 0.83 6.31
N GLY A 130 2.07 0.62 5.02
CA GLY A 130 0.71 0.39 4.53
C GLY A 130 0.01 -0.79 5.19
N GLU A 131 0.73 -1.85 5.49
CA GLU A 131 0.24 -3.05 6.17
C GLU A 131 -0.30 -2.73 7.56
N ASP A 132 0.33 -1.81 8.30
CA ASP A 132 -0.11 -1.42 9.64
C ASP A 132 -1.50 -0.77 9.62
N VAL A 133 -1.82 -0.02 8.56
CA VAL A 133 -3.13 0.61 8.36
C VAL A 133 -4.19 -0.45 8.00
N VAL A 134 -3.85 -1.34 7.07
CA VAL A 134 -4.80 -2.34 6.54
C VAL A 134 -5.07 -3.45 7.54
N ALA A 135 -4.06 -3.89 8.27
CA ALA A 135 -4.18 -4.96 9.26
C ALA A 135 -4.92 -4.54 10.55
N GLY A 136 -5.11 -3.23 10.77
CA GLY A 136 -5.81 -2.73 11.96
C GLY A 136 -5.07 -3.02 13.28
N ILE A 137 -3.76 -3.23 13.22
CA ILE A 137 -2.91 -3.56 14.38
C ILE A 137 -2.75 -2.33 15.31
N ARG A 138 -2.77 -1.14 14.72
CA ARG A 138 -2.65 0.15 15.41
C ARG A 138 -3.88 1.00 15.16
N ASN A 139 -4.26 1.81 16.14
CA ASN A 139 -5.34 2.78 15.98
C ASN A 139 -4.92 3.88 15.00
N THR A 140 -5.67 4.04 13.93
CA THR A 140 -5.46 5.08 12.93
C THR A 140 -5.93 6.45 13.43
N THR A 141 -5.39 7.51 12.85
CA THR A 141 -5.77 8.91 13.11
C THR A 141 -6.52 9.46 11.90
N LYS A 142 -7.57 10.24 12.13
CA LYS A 142 -8.32 10.88 11.04
C LYS A 142 -7.43 11.83 10.24
N ILE A 143 -7.57 11.81 8.91
CA ILE A 143 -6.75 12.60 7.98
C ILE A 143 -6.76 14.11 8.29
N GLU A 144 -7.82 14.63 8.90
CA GLU A 144 -7.92 16.04 9.31
C GLU A 144 -6.82 16.46 10.30
N ASN A 145 -6.32 15.53 11.10
CA ASN A 145 -5.27 15.80 12.08
C ASN A 145 -3.88 15.91 11.43
N LEU A 146 -3.70 15.41 10.23
CA LEU A 146 -2.43 15.51 9.50
C LEU A 146 -1.99 16.96 9.32
N LYS A 147 -2.93 17.91 9.25
CA LYS A 147 -2.64 19.35 9.22
C LYS A 147 -1.87 19.86 10.46
N ASN A 148 -2.00 19.16 11.59
CA ASN A 148 -1.29 19.51 12.83
C ASN A 148 0.05 18.76 12.93
N ASP A 149 0.08 17.52 12.47
CA ASP A 149 1.26 16.64 12.60
C ASP A 149 2.30 16.93 11.52
N ILE A 150 1.88 17.02 10.25
CA ILE A 150 2.76 17.32 9.10
C ILE A 150 2.02 18.28 8.14
N PRO A 151 1.97 19.60 8.45
CA PRO A 151 1.15 20.59 7.71
C PRO A 151 1.45 20.63 6.22
N GLU A 152 2.72 20.64 5.83
CA GLU A 152 3.15 20.73 4.42
C GLU A 152 2.69 19.51 3.60
N ALA A 153 2.72 18.32 4.20
CA ALA A 153 2.21 17.11 3.55
C ALA A 153 0.68 17.17 3.39
N TYR A 154 -0.03 17.69 4.39
CA TYR A 154 -1.48 17.88 4.30
C TYR A 154 -1.87 18.86 3.19
N GLU A 155 -1.21 20.02 3.10
CA GLU A 155 -1.47 21.01 2.04
C GLU A 155 -1.21 20.42 0.66
N THR A 156 -0.07 19.73 0.48
CA THR A 156 0.26 19.02 -0.76
C THR A 156 -0.80 17.97 -1.10
N PHE A 157 -1.30 17.24 -0.10
CA PHE A 157 -2.35 16.25 -0.28
C PHE A 157 -3.65 16.88 -0.82
N ILE A 158 -4.08 17.99 -0.22
CA ILE A 158 -5.29 18.73 -0.65
C ILE A 158 -5.17 19.18 -2.11
N GLU A 159 -4.01 19.75 -2.50
CA GLU A 159 -3.78 20.17 -3.88
C GLU A 159 -3.86 19.01 -4.87
N ILE A 160 -3.25 17.87 -4.53
CA ILE A 160 -3.27 16.68 -5.38
C ILE A 160 -4.68 16.12 -5.47
N ALA A 161 -5.40 16.01 -4.35
CA ALA A 161 -6.78 15.54 -4.33
C ALA A 161 -7.70 16.36 -5.25
N GLN A 162 -7.56 17.69 -5.25
CA GLN A 162 -8.30 18.56 -6.16
C GLN A 162 -7.92 18.36 -7.62
N LYS A 163 -6.63 18.17 -7.92
CA LYS A 163 -6.16 17.88 -9.28
C LYS A 163 -6.70 16.54 -9.80
N LEU A 164 -6.73 15.51 -8.94
CA LEU A 164 -7.25 14.20 -9.28
C LEU A 164 -8.76 14.25 -9.57
N GLU A 165 -9.56 14.90 -8.71
CA GLU A 165 -10.99 15.06 -8.96
C GLU A 165 -11.26 15.79 -10.29
N LYS A 166 -10.55 16.89 -10.54
CA LYS A 166 -10.70 17.65 -11.79
C LYS A 166 -10.30 16.83 -13.02
N HIS A 167 -9.25 16.02 -12.92
CA HIS A 167 -8.75 15.19 -14.01
C HIS A 167 -9.70 14.04 -14.35
N PHE A 168 -10.09 13.28 -13.33
CA PHE A 168 -10.96 12.10 -13.52
C PHE A 168 -12.44 12.44 -13.57
N ARG A 169 -12.84 13.66 -13.20
CA ARG A 169 -14.24 14.08 -13.04
C ARG A 169 -15.04 13.14 -12.13
N ASP A 170 -14.38 12.67 -11.09
CA ASP A 170 -14.95 11.73 -10.14
C ASP A 170 -14.14 11.72 -8.84
N MET A 171 -14.81 11.37 -7.71
CA MET A 171 -14.09 11.18 -6.45
C MET A 171 -13.08 10.06 -6.54
N GLN A 172 -11.95 10.25 -5.90
CA GLN A 172 -10.87 9.29 -5.89
C GLN A 172 -10.65 8.69 -4.51
N ASP A 173 -10.30 7.41 -4.49
CA ASP A 173 -9.73 6.67 -3.38
C ASP A 173 -8.22 6.64 -3.61
N VAL A 174 -7.46 7.16 -2.66
CA VAL A 174 -6.02 7.36 -2.81
C VAL A 174 -5.25 6.72 -1.66
N GLU A 175 -4.11 6.16 -2.01
CA GLU A 175 -3.12 5.64 -1.06
C GLU A 175 -1.88 6.53 -1.13
N PHE A 176 -1.32 6.88 0.02
CA PHE A 176 -0.16 7.76 0.10
C PHE A 176 0.80 7.35 1.20
N THR A 177 2.04 7.76 1.05
CA THR A 177 3.09 7.65 2.07
C THR A 177 3.76 9.00 2.24
N ILE A 178 4.12 9.33 3.46
CA ILE A 178 4.94 10.49 3.79
C ILE A 178 6.28 9.95 4.26
N GLU A 179 7.35 10.32 3.59
CA GLU A 179 8.70 10.00 3.97
C GLU A 179 9.46 11.28 4.28
N ARG A 180 9.85 11.47 5.53
CA ARG A 180 10.59 12.66 6.01
C ARG A 180 9.93 13.97 5.59
N GLY A 181 8.65 14.11 5.91
CA GLY A 181 7.82 15.29 5.61
C GLY A 181 7.34 15.39 4.16
N LYS A 182 7.90 14.62 3.23
CA LYS A 182 7.51 14.65 1.82
C LYS A 182 6.40 13.65 1.51
N LEU A 183 5.31 14.15 0.92
CA LEU A 183 4.20 13.32 0.46
C LEU A 183 4.52 12.63 -0.86
N TRP A 184 4.15 11.35 -0.95
CA TRP A 184 4.21 10.51 -2.14
C TRP A 184 2.85 9.85 -2.36
N MET A 185 2.25 10.07 -3.54
CA MET A 185 1.04 9.37 -3.94
C MET A 185 1.42 8.01 -4.52
N LEU A 186 0.83 6.95 -3.97
CA LEU A 186 1.13 5.58 -4.38
C LEU A 186 0.13 5.06 -5.38
N GLN A 187 -1.16 5.31 -5.14
CA GLN A 187 -2.25 4.80 -5.98
C GLN A 187 -3.43 5.76 -5.95
N THR A 188 -4.15 5.81 -7.06
CA THR A 188 -5.48 6.43 -7.16
C THR A 188 -6.42 5.51 -7.92
N ARG A 189 -7.68 5.48 -7.49
CA ARG A 189 -8.75 4.73 -8.16
C ARG A 189 -10.09 5.41 -7.93
N THR A 190 -11.07 5.08 -8.74
CA THR A 190 -12.45 5.52 -8.53
C THR A 190 -12.94 5.05 -7.15
N GLY A 191 -13.37 6.00 -6.32
CA GLY A 191 -13.79 5.73 -4.96
C GLY A 191 -15.13 4.99 -4.92
N LYS A 192 -15.20 3.91 -4.13
CA LYS A 192 -16.47 3.25 -3.79
C LYS A 192 -17.30 4.18 -2.92
N ARG A 193 -18.61 4.26 -3.18
CA ARG A 193 -19.51 5.23 -2.54
C ARG A 193 -20.93 4.71 -2.40
N SER A 194 -21.69 5.33 -1.53
CA SER A 194 -23.13 5.11 -1.40
C SER A 194 -23.89 5.66 -2.61
N ALA A 195 -25.10 5.18 -2.85
CA ALA A 195 -25.97 5.71 -3.90
C ALA A 195 -26.26 7.22 -3.71
N LYS A 196 -26.44 7.65 -2.46
CA LYS A 196 -26.64 9.07 -2.10
C LYS A 196 -25.44 9.92 -2.51
N ALA A 197 -24.23 9.46 -2.16
CA ALA A 197 -22.99 10.15 -2.52
C ALA A 197 -22.81 10.22 -4.04
N ALA A 198 -23.12 9.13 -4.75
CA ALA A 198 -23.00 9.06 -6.22
C ALA A 198 -23.83 10.16 -6.91
N ILE A 199 -25.07 10.38 -6.47
CA ILE A 199 -25.95 11.44 -7.02
C ILE A 199 -25.35 12.84 -6.76
N LYS A 200 -24.91 13.08 -5.53
CA LYS A 200 -24.31 14.39 -5.19
C LYS A 200 -23.02 14.65 -5.97
N ILE A 201 -22.16 13.66 -6.08
CA ILE A 201 -20.89 13.77 -6.83
C ILE A 201 -21.18 14.04 -8.32
N ALA A 202 -22.11 13.30 -8.92
CA ALA A 202 -22.50 13.52 -10.32
C ALA A 202 -23.09 14.92 -10.58
N TYR A 203 -23.78 15.49 -9.59
CA TYR A 203 -24.31 16.87 -9.68
C TYR A 203 -23.20 17.92 -9.58
N ASP A 204 -22.19 17.68 -8.75
CA ASP A 204 -21.09 18.63 -8.47
C ASP A 204 -19.99 18.62 -9.57
N MET A 205 -19.88 17.56 -10.39
CA MET A 205 -18.85 17.36 -11.42
C MET A 205 -19.32 17.74 -12.82
#